data_027fb23ade64d5b2565a19035877a7d4
#
_entry.id   027fb23ade64d5b2565a19035877a7d4
#
_cell.length_a   1.000
_cell.length_b   1.000
_cell.length_c   1.000
_cell.angle_alpha   90.00
_cell.angle_beta   90.00
_cell.angle_gamma   90.00
#
_symmetry.space_group_name_H-M   'P 1'
#
loop_
_entity.id
_entity.type
_entity.pdbx_description
1 polymer ?
#
loop_
_entity_poly.entity_id
_entity_poly.type
_entity_poly.pdbx_seq_one_letter_code
_entity_poly.pdbx_strand_id
1 'polypeptide(L)'
;MPKSKQLSSRLCPSRQAWPALAALALTGIAPAAHADSMVYGGGPFYSGGTAVMDDLRGSGFTTVMLWSFHIEDNGDLVYNDIPVVKNGAYIGDPAWPTRLATLKTAPTSVKRIEVSSGAWGVPDFERMARLVNGTAAGCGSTLVCGTGSNSILYRNFQALKAATGADAVNFDDESAYDLASTTQFGQMLIGLGYKITFAPYTNQSFWRSLKDNLGSAVDNIYLQVYDGGAGNNPASWNTAMGTTVDPGLWSRHGSGCGSGDSPATVQSKMSNWKASAGIGGGFMWLYDDIQKCWSQGTTAQYAAAINTAVSGNTPPVANFGVSVSGLTATFSDSSSDSDGSIASRSWTFGDGSGSTATNPSRVYASAGNYDVSLTVTDNGGASHTKTQTVSVGSGYINLALNKPATGSTACNSSETPAKAVNGSVSGGGTDKFCSLTSASWLQVDLGSVQTVRSFTVKHAGAGGESSTWNTKAFTIQTSSNGTSWSTPVTVTNNTANASTHSISATSARYIKLNVTTPTQNGDPATRIYEFEVR
;
A
#
# COMPACT_ATOMS: atom_id res chain seq x y z
N MET A 1 -22.01 -71.28 -40.28
CA MET A 1 -21.02 -72.06 -41.05
C MET A 1 -20.23 -71.13 -41.94
N PRO A 2 -18.98 -71.37 -42.15
CA PRO A 2 -17.83 -71.16 -41.27
C PRO A 2 -16.72 -70.37 -41.99
N LYS A 3 -15.72 -70.01 -41.35
CA LYS A 3 -14.26 -70.35 -41.28
C LYS A 3 -13.45 -69.05 -41.02
N SER A 4 -12.83 -68.85 -39.90
CA SER A 4 -11.51 -69.33 -39.44
C SER A 4 -10.35 -69.15 -40.43
N LYS A 5 -9.32 -68.39 -39.95
CA LYS A 5 -7.89 -68.70 -39.89
C LYS A 5 -7.13 -67.39 -39.51
N GLN A 6 -6.53 -67.32 -38.41
CA GLN A 6 -5.27 -67.84 -37.88
C GLN A 6 -4.02 -67.05 -38.34
N LEU A 7 -3.39 -66.46 -37.31
CA LEU A 7 -1.97 -66.32 -37.00
C LEU A 7 -0.96 -65.88 -38.06
N SER A 8 -0.23 -64.85 -37.73
CA SER A 8 1.22 -65.03 -37.54
C SER A 8 1.84 -63.86 -36.77
N SER A 9 2.61 -64.25 -35.79
CA SER A 9 3.48 -63.45 -34.94
C SER A 9 4.60 -62.78 -35.71
N ARG A 10 5.03 -61.55 -35.31
CA ARG A 10 6.46 -61.21 -35.18
C ARG A 10 6.67 -59.91 -34.43
N LEU A 11 7.34 -60.05 -33.32
CA LEU A 11 8.47 -59.29 -32.78
C LEU A 11 8.37 -57.74 -32.71
N CYS A 12 8.34 -57.29 -31.48
CA CYS A 12 8.69 -55.96 -30.95
C CYS A 12 10.13 -55.55 -31.32
N PRO A 13 10.40 -54.27 -31.49
CA PRO A 13 11.55 -53.68 -30.86
C PRO A 13 11.24 -52.42 -30.05
N SER A 14 11.84 -52.39 -28.89
CA SER A 14 12.34 -51.31 -28.06
C SER A 14 11.50 -50.03 -27.90
N ARG A 15 10.93 -49.90 -26.71
CA ARG A 15 10.47 -48.64 -26.13
C ARG A 15 11.65 -47.68 -25.93
N GLN A 16 11.70 -46.60 -26.67
CA GLN A 16 12.39 -45.38 -26.23
C GLN A 16 11.44 -44.59 -25.36
N ALA A 17 11.83 -44.38 -24.10
CA ALA A 17 11.15 -43.53 -23.15
C ALA A 17 11.35 -42.06 -23.55
N TRP A 18 10.25 -41.40 -23.86
CA TRP A 18 10.22 -39.94 -23.91
C TRP A 18 10.04 -39.38 -22.49
N PRO A 19 10.76 -38.34 -22.10
CA PRO A 19 10.53 -37.72 -20.80
C PRO A 19 9.15 -37.07 -20.80
N ALA A 20 8.38 -37.36 -19.77
CA ALA A 20 7.13 -36.67 -19.47
C ALA A 20 7.45 -35.17 -19.23
N LEU A 21 6.97 -34.32 -20.12
CA LEU A 21 6.84 -32.89 -19.81
C LEU A 21 5.84 -32.76 -18.65
N ALA A 22 6.35 -32.40 -17.48
CA ALA A 22 5.52 -31.92 -16.41
C ALA A 22 4.84 -30.63 -16.89
N ALA A 23 3.54 -30.70 -17.13
CA ALA A 23 2.71 -29.51 -17.32
C ALA A 23 2.73 -28.74 -15.98
N LEU A 24 3.50 -27.65 -15.90
CA LEU A 24 3.32 -26.64 -14.87
C LEU A 24 1.89 -26.09 -15.07
N ALA A 25 0.98 -26.49 -14.19
CA ALA A 25 -0.27 -25.78 -14.03
C ALA A 25 0.09 -24.36 -13.56
N LEU A 26 0.06 -23.40 -14.48
CA LEU A 26 -0.11 -22.00 -14.10
C LEU A 26 -1.47 -21.94 -13.39
N THR A 27 -1.46 -21.94 -12.06
CA THR A 27 -2.57 -21.44 -11.29
C THR A 27 -2.65 -19.96 -11.63
N GLY A 28 -3.52 -19.62 -12.58
CA GLY A 28 -3.87 -18.25 -12.83
C GLY A 28 -4.34 -17.65 -11.50
N ILE A 29 -3.60 -16.70 -10.97
CA ILE A 29 -4.09 -15.80 -9.95
C ILE A 29 -5.29 -15.14 -10.61
N ALA A 30 -6.50 -15.53 -10.22
CA ALA A 30 -7.70 -14.81 -10.59
C ALA A 30 -7.43 -13.36 -10.18
N PRO A 31 -7.66 -12.36 -11.06
CA PRO A 31 -7.57 -10.97 -10.64
C PRO A 31 -8.46 -10.83 -9.42
N ALA A 32 -7.94 -10.23 -8.36
CA ALA A 32 -8.71 -9.90 -7.17
C ALA A 32 -9.99 -9.22 -7.66
N ALA A 33 -11.15 -9.77 -7.26
CA ALA A 33 -12.43 -9.17 -7.60
C ALA A 33 -12.38 -7.75 -7.03
N HIS A 34 -12.31 -6.77 -7.92
CA HIS A 34 -12.33 -5.38 -7.49
C HIS A 34 -13.66 -5.15 -6.76
N ALA A 35 -13.57 -4.68 -5.53
CA ALA A 35 -14.72 -4.25 -4.76
C ALA A 35 -15.52 -3.22 -5.58
N ASP A 36 -16.82 -3.43 -5.71
CA ASP A 36 -17.66 -2.49 -6.42
C ASP A 36 -18.21 -1.50 -5.39
N SER A 37 -17.67 -0.28 -5.39
CA SER A 37 -18.12 0.79 -4.52
C SER A 37 -18.73 1.92 -5.33
N MET A 38 -19.91 2.37 -4.93
CA MET A 38 -20.65 3.38 -5.67
C MET A 38 -21.05 4.56 -4.78
N VAL A 39 -21.15 5.74 -5.40
CA VAL A 39 -21.71 6.94 -4.79
C VAL A 39 -22.77 7.55 -5.67
N TYR A 40 -23.95 7.82 -5.09
CA TYR A 40 -24.98 8.66 -5.69
C TYR A 40 -24.62 10.12 -5.52
N GLY A 41 -24.95 10.96 -6.49
CA GLY A 41 -24.80 12.40 -6.37
C GLY A 41 -25.69 13.16 -7.34
N GLY A 42 -26.15 14.33 -6.88
CA GLY A 42 -27.10 15.17 -7.57
C GLY A 42 -26.49 16.47 -8.11
N GLY A 43 -26.96 17.59 -7.58
CA GLY A 43 -26.61 18.93 -8.05
C GLY A 43 -25.12 19.20 -8.24
N PRO A 44 -24.25 18.85 -7.29
CA PRO A 44 -22.80 19.02 -7.44
C PRO A 44 -22.20 18.33 -8.65
N PHE A 45 -22.73 17.19 -9.09
CA PHE A 45 -22.21 16.49 -10.28
C PHE A 45 -22.47 17.25 -11.57
N TYR A 46 -23.45 18.14 -11.57
CA TYR A 46 -23.73 19.04 -12.70
C TYR A 46 -23.03 20.39 -12.57
N SER A 47 -23.15 21.03 -11.41
CA SER A 47 -22.74 22.42 -11.19
C SER A 47 -21.36 22.60 -10.53
N GLY A 48 -20.79 21.55 -9.91
CA GLY A 48 -19.57 21.64 -9.09
C GLY A 48 -18.25 21.75 -9.85
N GLY A 49 -18.31 21.76 -11.18
CA GLY A 49 -17.13 21.99 -12.03
C GLY A 49 -16.08 20.87 -11.97
N THR A 50 -14.84 21.24 -12.25
CA THR A 50 -13.71 20.28 -12.28
C THR A 50 -13.32 19.77 -10.89
N ALA A 51 -13.49 20.57 -9.84
CA ALA A 51 -13.12 20.19 -8.48
C ALA A 51 -13.91 18.95 -7.99
N VAL A 52 -15.20 18.85 -8.31
CA VAL A 52 -16.01 17.68 -7.99
C VAL A 52 -15.57 16.46 -8.80
N MET A 53 -15.25 16.65 -10.07
CA MET A 53 -14.74 15.55 -10.90
C MET A 53 -13.39 15.03 -10.38
N ASP A 54 -12.51 15.91 -9.94
CA ASP A 54 -11.20 15.54 -9.38
C ASP A 54 -11.34 14.83 -8.04
N ASP A 55 -12.24 15.26 -7.16
CA ASP A 55 -12.56 14.57 -5.91
C ASP A 55 -13.07 13.15 -6.19
N LEU A 56 -14.03 13.00 -7.11
CA LEU A 56 -14.55 11.67 -7.48
C LEU A 56 -13.50 10.75 -8.08
N ARG A 57 -12.65 11.27 -8.98
CA ARG A 57 -11.56 10.49 -9.60
C ARG A 57 -10.55 9.97 -8.58
N GLY A 58 -10.25 10.77 -7.55
CA GLY A 58 -9.33 10.43 -6.47
C GLY A 58 -9.97 9.69 -5.29
N SER A 59 -11.29 9.55 -5.28
CA SER A 59 -12.03 9.08 -4.11
C SER A 59 -11.84 7.61 -3.76
N GLY A 60 -11.57 6.76 -4.74
CA GLY A 60 -11.61 5.30 -4.58
C GLY A 60 -12.96 4.66 -4.92
N PHE A 61 -14.02 5.42 -5.15
CA PHE A 61 -15.26 4.88 -5.71
C PHE A 61 -15.05 4.38 -7.13
N THR A 62 -15.61 3.21 -7.45
CA THR A 62 -15.49 2.59 -8.79
C THR A 62 -16.64 2.97 -9.71
N THR A 63 -17.80 3.31 -9.14
CA THR A 63 -19.01 3.68 -9.85
C THR A 63 -19.57 5.01 -9.35
N VAL A 64 -19.92 5.89 -10.28
CA VAL A 64 -20.58 7.18 -10.03
C VAL A 64 -21.99 7.12 -10.60
N MET A 65 -22.98 7.38 -9.75
CA MET A 65 -24.40 7.39 -10.11
C MET A 65 -24.91 8.82 -10.19
N LEU A 66 -25.29 9.25 -11.39
CA LEU A 66 -25.90 10.55 -11.63
C LEU A 66 -27.37 10.48 -11.23
N TRP A 67 -27.73 11.02 -10.07
CA TRP A 67 -29.08 11.03 -9.51
C TRP A 67 -29.63 12.46 -9.47
N SER A 68 -30.85 12.74 -9.95
CA SER A 68 -31.70 11.84 -10.70
C SER A 68 -32.13 12.47 -12.02
N PHE A 69 -32.39 11.62 -12.98
CA PHE A 69 -33.02 12.03 -14.24
C PHE A 69 -34.52 11.75 -14.18
N HIS A 70 -35.31 12.79 -14.34
CA HIS A 70 -36.76 12.70 -14.37
C HIS A 70 -37.26 12.66 -15.82
N ILE A 71 -38.28 11.83 -16.03
CA ILE A 71 -38.99 11.70 -17.31
C ILE A 71 -40.22 12.57 -17.26
N GLU A 72 -40.29 13.57 -18.11
CA GLU A 72 -41.47 14.44 -18.22
C GLU A 72 -42.61 13.76 -19.00
N ASP A 73 -43.84 14.32 -18.90
CA ASP A 73 -45.02 13.78 -19.59
C ASP A 73 -44.85 13.71 -21.11
N ASN A 74 -44.02 14.57 -21.68
CA ASN A 74 -43.71 14.60 -23.12
C ASN A 74 -42.43 13.78 -23.46
N GLY A 75 -41.84 13.09 -22.48
CA GLY A 75 -40.65 12.29 -22.64
C GLY A 75 -39.32 13.07 -22.60
N ASP A 76 -39.32 14.39 -22.42
CA ASP A 76 -38.10 15.16 -22.19
C ASP A 76 -37.44 14.73 -20.88
N LEU A 77 -36.10 14.85 -20.76
CA LEU A 77 -35.36 14.47 -19.58
C LEU A 77 -34.82 15.70 -18.84
N VAL A 78 -35.05 15.69 -17.54
CA VAL A 78 -34.64 16.74 -16.61
C VAL A 78 -33.69 16.16 -15.58
N TYR A 79 -32.58 16.83 -15.28
CA TYR A 79 -31.64 16.45 -14.24
C TYR A 79 -31.70 17.45 -13.08
N ASN A 80 -32.22 17.02 -11.93
CA ASN A 80 -32.39 17.88 -10.74
C ASN A 80 -33.01 19.24 -11.14
N ASP A 81 -34.21 19.22 -11.74
CA ASP A 81 -34.95 20.38 -12.23
C ASP A 81 -34.34 21.15 -13.43
N ILE A 82 -33.22 20.67 -13.97
CA ILE A 82 -32.56 21.28 -15.13
C ILE A 82 -32.90 20.48 -16.39
N PRO A 83 -33.58 21.04 -17.40
CA PRO A 83 -33.78 20.35 -18.67
C PRO A 83 -32.44 20.04 -19.37
N VAL A 84 -32.20 18.78 -19.65
CA VAL A 84 -30.90 18.33 -20.22
C VAL A 84 -31.05 17.62 -21.55
N VAL A 85 -32.18 16.95 -21.81
CA VAL A 85 -32.45 16.32 -23.12
C VAL A 85 -33.86 16.62 -23.56
N LYS A 86 -34.00 17.08 -24.78
CA LYS A 86 -35.27 17.41 -25.40
C LYS A 86 -35.31 16.94 -26.84
N ASN A 87 -36.38 16.23 -27.20
CA ASN A 87 -36.67 15.82 -28.58
C ASN A 87 -35.44 15.16 -29.29
N GLY A 88 -34.71 14.32 -28.58
CA GLY A 88 -33.54 13.60 -29.11
C GLY A 88 -32.25 14.42 -29.16
N ALA A 89 -32.21 15.60 -28.52
CA ALA A 89 -31.01 16.44 -28.46
C ALA A 89 -30.64 16.78 -27.02
N TYR A 90 -29.36 16.74 -26.68
CA TYR A 90 -28.82 17.29 -25.44
C TYR A 90 -28.88 18.82 -25.49
N ILE A 91 -29.47 19.43 -24.47
CA ILE A 91 -29.68 20.89 -24.38
C ILE A 91 -29.10 21.50 -23.09
N GLY A 92 -28.48 20.69 -22.24
CA GLY A 92 -27.87 21.14 -20.99
C GLY A 92 -26.56 21.93 -21.17
N ASP A 93 -25.82 22.14 -20.09
CA ASP A 93 -24.51 22.80 -20.13
C ASP A 93 -23.57 22.07 -21.10
N PRO A 94 -23.10 22.74 -22.18
CA PRO A 94 -22.25 22.12 -23.20
C PRO A 94 -20.90 21.64 -22.66
N ALA A 95 -20.43 22.12 -21.51
CA ALA A 95 -19.20 21.69 -20.87
C ALA A 95 -19.38 20.41 -20.01
N TRP A 96 -20.61 20.09 -19.62
CA TRP A 96 -20.85 18.94 -18.73
C TRP A 96 -20.45 17.59 -19.32
N PRO A 97 -20.75 17.26 -20.59
CA PRO A 97 -20.28 16.01 -21.20
C PRO A 97 -18.75 15.86 -21.15
N THR A 98 -18.02 16.93 -21.42
CA THR A 98 -16.54 16.93 -21.35
C THR A 98 -16.06 16.71 -19.92
N ARG A 99 -16.69 17.35 -18.93
CA ARG A 99 -16.37 17.13 -17.51
C ARG A 99 -16.63 15.69 -17.09
N LEU A 100 -17.77 15.10 -17.43
CA LEU A 100 -18.09 13.70 -17.12
C LEU A 100 -17.10 12.72 -17.75
N ALA A 101 -16.67 12.99 -18.99
CA ALA A 101 -15.68 12.14 -19.67
C ALA A 101 -14.34 12.06 -18.90
N THR A 102 -13.99 13.08 -18.11
CA THR A 102 -12.77 13.05 -17.29
C THR A 102 -12.83 12.00 -16.19
N LEU A 103 -14.04 11.63 -15.70
CA LEU A 103 -14.19 10.64 -14.63
C LEU A 103 -13.52 9.30 -14.98
N LYS A 104 -13.58 8.88 -16.24
CA LYS A 104 -12.97 7.63 -16.71
C LYS A 104 -11.54 7.81 -17.27
N THR A 105 -10.96 9.02 -17.19
CA THR A 105 -9.61 9.31 -17.71
C THR A 105 -8.57 9.11 -16.61
N ALA A 106 -7.61 8.23 -16.83
CA ALA A 106 -6.55 7.95 -15.85
C ALA A 106 -5.69 9.19 -15.51
N PRO A 107 -5.24 9.37 -14.24
CA PRO A 107 -5.47 8.48 -13.11
C PRO A 107 -6.87 8.64 -12.52
N THR A 108 -7.58 7.54 -12.31
CA THR A 108 -8.92 7.54 -11.72
C THR A 108 -9.26 6.19 -11.11
N SER A 109 -10.05 6.20 -10.03
CA SER A 109 -10.71 4.99 -9.49
C SER A 109 -12.01 4.66 -10.25
N VAL A 110 -12.65 5.66 -10.88
CA VAL A 110 -13.96 5.51 -11.52
C VAL A 110 -13.84 4.70 -12.81
N LYS A 111 -14.58 3.62 -12.88
CA LYS A 111 -14.65 2.71 -14.04
C LYS A 111 -16.00 2.78 -14.74
N ARG A 112 -17.03 3.22 -14.01
CA ARG A 112 -18.42 3.15 -14.45
C ARG A 112 -19.17 4.45 -14.10
N ILE A 113 -20.01 4.89 -15.02
CA ILE A 113 -20.96 5.98 -14.82
C ILE A 113 -22.35 5.41 -15.07
N GLU A 114 -23.28 5.66 -14.16
CA GLU A 114 -24.67 5.28 -14.30
C GLU A 114 -25.57 6.51 -14.18
N VAL A 115 -26.75 6.43 -14.78
CA VAL A 115 -27.81 7.44 -14.65
C VAL A 115 -28.99 6.81 -13.92
N SER A 116 -29.48 7.43 -12.86
CA SER A 116 -30.65 6.95 -12.12
C SER A 116 -31.90 7.67 -12.59
N SER A 117 -32.98 6.92 -12.82
CA SER A 117 -34.32 7.44 -13.11
C SER A 117 -35.29 6.96 -12.05
N GLY A 118 -36.09 7.86 -11.55
CA GLY A 118 -37.01 7.67 -10.45
C GLY A 118 -36.49 8.23 -9.13
N ALA A 119 -37.37 8.37 -8.19
CA ALA A 119 -37.16 8.74 -6.80
C ALA A 119 -38.48 8.69 -6.05
N TRP A 120 -38.46 8.70 -4.72
CA TRP A 120 -39.69 8.82 -3.92
C TRP A 120 -40.47 10.09 -4.25
N GLY A 121 -41.79 9.91 -4.47
CA GLY A 121 -42.72 11.01 -4.73
C GLY A 121 -42.66 11.60 -6.15
N VAL A 122 -41.89 11.03 -7.07
CA VAL A 122 -41.78 11.46 -8.46
C VAL A 122 -42.44 10.42 -9.39
N PRO A 123 -43.37 10.82 -10.29
CA PRO A 123 -44.13 9.90 -11.12
C PRO A 123 -43.40 9.51 -12.42
N ASP A 124 -42.08 9.26 -12.35
CA ASP A 124 -41.25 8.96 -13.54
C ASP A 124 -41.69 7.67 -14.22
N PHE A 125 -41.92 6.62 -13.44
CA PHE A 125 -42.29 5.31 -13.96
C PHE A 125 -43.74 5.27 -14.43
N GLU A 126 -44.65 6.04 -13.84
CA GLU A 126 -46.02 6.27 -14.36
C GLU A 126 -46.00 7.05 -15.68
N ARG A 127 -45.16 8.09 -15.79
CA ARG A 127 -44.97 8.85 -17.05
C ARG A 127 -44.34 7.96 -18.11
N MET A 128 -43.30 7.24 -17.79
CA MET A 128 -42.65 6.24 -18.65
C MET A 128 -43.66 5.20 -19.14
N ALA A 129 -44.49 4.66 -18.25
CA ALA A 129 -45.50 3.65 -18.61
C ALA A 129 -46.52 4.23 -19.58
N ARG A 130 -47.03 5.48 -19.38
CA ARG A 130 -47.92 6.13 -20.33
C ARG A 130 -47.27 6.33 -21.69
N LEU A 131 -46.02 6.72 -21.75
CA LEU A 131 -45.27 6.90 -23.01
C LEU A 131 -45.05 5.56 -23.72
N VAL A 132 -44.65 4.51 -22.99
CA VAL A 132 -44.44 3.16 -23.52
C VAL A 132 -45.74 2.63 -24.13
N ASN A 133 -46.84 2.76 -23.40
CA ASN A 133 -48.17 2.25 -23.80
C ASN A 133 -48.92 3.13 -24.79
N GLY A 134 -48.38 4.29 -25.16
CA GLY A 134 -49.04 5.22 -26.10
C GLY A 134 -50.24 5.97 -25.54
N THR A 135 -50.36 6.07 -24.20
CA THR A 135 -51.48 6.69 -23.49
C THR A 135 -51.15 8.10 -22.95
N ALA A 136 -49.89 8.54 -23.09
CA ALA A 136 -49.50 9.90 -22.75
C ALA A 136 -50.17 10.94 -23.68
N ALA A 137 -50.39 12.14 -23.14
CA ALA A 137 -50.97 13.24 -23.94
C ALA A 137 -50.07 13.57 -25.15
N GLY A 138 -50.64 13.64 -26.33
CA GLY A 138 -49.93 13.89 -27.59
C GLY A 138 -49.43 12.65 -28.33
N CYS A 139 -49.55 11.47 -27.76
CA CYS A 139 -49.18 10.23 -28.46
C CYS A 139 -49.99 10.05 -29.76
N GLY A 140 -49.30 9.75 -30.86
CA GLY A 140 -49.89 9.56 -32.17
C GLY A 140 -50.24 10.85 -32.92
N SER A 141 -50.07 12.01 -32.30
CA SER A 141 -50.28 13.32 -32.94
C SER A 141 -49.04 14.21 -32.97
N THR A 142 -48.57 14.62 -31.81
CA THR A 142 -47.38 15.46 -31.65
C THR A 142 -46.19 14.69 -31.08
N LEU A 143 -46.45 13.50 -30.55
CA LEU A 143 -45.45 12.67 -29.85
C LEU A 143 -45.42 11.26 -30.46
N VAL A 144 -44.24 10.78 -30.79
CA VAL A 144 -44.02 9.37 -31.17
C VAL A 144 -43.75 8.59 -29.90
N CYS A 145 -44.75 7.87 -29.43
CA CYS A 145 -44.72 7.06 -28.23
C CYS A 145 -44.23 5.62 -28.49
N GLY A 146 -44.11 4.82 -27.44
CA GLY A 146 -43.59 3.46 -27.51
C GLY A 146 -42.07 3.38 -27.27
N THR A 147 -41.48 2.24 -27.64
CA THR A 147 -40.07 1.93 -27.45
C THR A 147 -39.26 1.75 -28.74
N GLY A 148 -39.88 2.02 -29.89
CA GLY A 148 -39.21 1.94 -31.20
C GLY A 148 -38.18 3.05 -31.39
N SER A 149 -37.28 2.89 -32.36
CA SER A 149 -36.14 3.80 -32.62
C SER A 149 -36.54 5.27 -32.91
N ASN A 150 -37.77 5.51 -33.36
CA ASN A 150 -38.29 6.87 -33.58
C ASN A 150 -39.03 7.43 -32.36
N SER A 151 -39.25 6.63 -31.30
CA SER A 151 -39.98 7.10 -30.12
C SER A 151 -39.21 8.16 -29.37
N ILE A 152 -39.93 8.99 -28.64
CA ILE A 152 -39.34 10.08 -27.85
C ILE A 152 -38.40 9.52 -26.78
N LEU A 153 -38.78 8.41 -26.09
CA LEU A 153 -37.96 7.78 -25.09
C LEU A 153 -36.66 7.25 -25.69
N TYR A 154 -36.73 6.52 -26.83
CA TYR A 154 -35.52 5.98 -27.49
C TYR A 154 -34.54 7.11 -27.84
N ARG A 155 -35.01 8.17 -28.52
CA ARG A 155 -34.17 9.27 -28.98
C ARG A 155 -33.57 10.05 -27.81
N ASN A 156 -34.35 10.26 -26.74
CA ASN A 156 -33.87 11.01 -25.59
C ASN A 156 -32.86 10.22 -24.78
N PHE A 157 -33.03 8.91 -24.55
CA PHE A 157 -32.05 8.09 -23.89
C PHE A 157 -30.79 7.83 -24.75
N GLN A 158 -30.94 7.83 -26.08
CA GLN A 158 -29.77 7.82 -26.98
C GLN A 158 -28.94 9.10 -26.84
N ALA A 159 -29.60 10.29 -26.82
CA ALA A 159 -28.93 11.57 -26.62
C ALA A 159 -28.28 11.67 -25.22
N LEU A 160 -28.99 11.16 -24.19
CA LEU A 160 -28.44 11.10 -22.81
C LEU A 160 -27.17 10.25 -22.75
N LYS A 161 -27.17 9.06 -23.39
CA LYS A 161 -26.00 8.21 -23.45
C LYS A 161 -24.81 8.91 -24.11
N ALA A 162 -25.06 9.56 -25.22
CA ALA A 162 -24.02 10.29 -25.95
C ALA A 162 -23.45 11.45 -25.13
N ALA A 163 -24.28 12.15 -24.34
CA ALA A 163 -23.85 13.25 -23.50
C ALA A 163 -23.11 12.80 -22.22
N THR A 164 -23.58 11.75 -21.56
CA THR A 164 -23.05 11.33 -20.26
C THR A 164 -21.99 10.25 -20.34
N GLY A 165 -21.94 9.48 -21.42
CA GLY A 165 -21.11 8.28 -21.53
C GLY A 165 -21.52 7.19 -20.53
N ALA A 166 -22.78 7.20 -20.06
CA ALA A 166 -23.26 6.28 -19.06
C ALA A 166 -23.29 4.83 -19.57
N ASP A 167 -22.88 3.92 -18.70
CA ASP A 167 -22.81 2.49 -18.97
C ASP A 167 -24.14 1.79 -18.67
N ALA A 168 -24.89 2.31 -17.68
CA ALA A 168 -26.16 1.74 -17.24
C ALA A 168 -27.20 2.81 -16.93
N VAL A 169 -28.45 2.35 -16.92
CA VAL A 169 -29.59 3.10 -16.33
C VAL A 169 -30.04 2.35 -15.08
N ASN A 170 -30.08 3.06 -13.99
CA ASN A 170 -30.57 2.59 -12.71
C ASN A 170 -32.07 2.89 -12.58
N PHE A 171 -32.85 1.90 -12.21
CA PHE A 171 -34.28 2.01 -11.96
C PHE A 171 -34.53 2.16 -10.46
N ASP A 172 -35.01 3.33 -10.09
CA ASP A 172 -35.42 3.70 -8.74
C ASP A 172 -36.94 3.89 -8.69
N ASP A 173 -37.70 2.83 -9.12
CA ASP A 173 -39.15 2.80 -9.09
C ASP A 173 -39.67 2.59 -7.69
N GLU A 174 -40.25 3.63 -7.12
CA GLU A 174 -40.78 3.60 -5.75
C GLU A 174 -42.29 3.67 -5.69
N SER A 175 -42.98 3.66 -6.83
CA SER A 175 -44.42 3.94 -6.89
C SER A 175 -45.21 3.10 -7.89
N ALA A 176 -44.75 2.99 -9.14
CA ALA A 176 -45.55 2.45 -10.25
C ALA A 176 -45.58 0.91 -10.26
N TYR A 177 -44.39 0.28 -10.14
CA TYR A 177 -44.21 -1.17 -10.20
C TYR A 177 -44.95 -1.88 -11.36
N ASP A 178 -45.05 -1.18 -12.53
CA ASP A 178 -45.67 -1.74 -13.75
C ASP A 178 -44.66 -2.61 -14.49
N LEU A 179 -44.74 -3.93 -14.28
CA LEU A 179 -43.80 -4.89 -14.82
C LEU A 179 -43.73 -4.88 -16.35
N ALA A 180 -44.89 -4.73 -17.02
CA ALA A 180 -44.98 -4.80 -18.49
C ALA A 180 -44.25 -3.62 -19.14
N SER A 181 -44.59 -2.40 -18.75
CA SER A 181 -44.00 -1.17 -19.29
C SER A 181 -42.54 -1.05 -18.93
N THR A 182 -42.18 -1.36 -17.68
CA THR A 182 -40.79 -1.30 -17.23
C THR A 182 -39.91 -2.34 -17.94
N THR A 183 -40.44 -3.54 -18.22
CA THR A 183 -39.75 -4.51 -19.05
C THR A 183 -39.49 -4.01 -20.47
N GLN A 184 -40.50 -3.42 -21.15
CA GLN A 184 -40.34 -2.89 -22.51
C GLN A 184 -39.35 -1.71 -22.53
N PHE A 185 -39.41 -0.84 -21.52
CA PHE A 185 -38.46 0.25 -21.37
C PHE A 185 -37.03 -0.24 -21.17
N GLY A 186 -36.83 -1.22 -20.28
CA GLY A 186 -35.53 -1.86 -20.08
C GLY A 186 -34.97 -2.52 -21.34
N GLN A 187 -35.81 -3.22 -22.12
CA GLN A 187 -35.40 -3.81 -23.39
C GLN A 187 -35.00 -2.73 -24.43
N MET A 188 -35.67 -1.61 -24.46
CA MET A 188 -35.28 -0.46 -25.30
C MET A 188 -33.91 0.07 -24.91
N LEU A 189 -33.64 0.25 -23.62
CA LEU A 189 -32.34 0.70 -23.10
C LEU A 189 -31.22 -0.27 -23.40
N ILE A 190 -31.49 -1.57 -23.29
CA ILE A 190 -30.56 -2.64 -23.69
C ILE A 190 -30.24 -2.54 -25.19
N GLY A 191 -31.23 -2.28 -26.03
CA GLY A 191 -31.06 -2.00 -27.46
C GLY A 191 -30.19 -0.79 -27.77
N LEU A 192 -30.14 0.19 -26.87
CA LEU A 192 -29.24 1.36 -26.91
C LEU A 192 -27.84 1.05 -26.34
N GLY A 193 -27.60 -0.19 -25.86
CA GLY A 193 -26.32 -0.62 -25.29
C GLY A 193 -26.11 -0.21 -23.83
N TYR A 194 -27.16 0.12 -23.10
CA TYR A 194 -27.08 0.26 -21.66
C TYR A 194 -27.13 -1.10 -20.94
N LYS A 195 -26.48 -1.21 -19.80
CA LYS A 195 -26.84 -2.16 -18.75
C LYS A 195 -27.99 -1.60 -17.93
N ILE A 196 -28.62 -2.46 -17.14
CA ILE A 196 -29.71 -2.09 -16.24
C ILE A 196 -29.27 -2.40 -14.81
N THR A 197 -29.53 -1.49 -13.90
CA THR A 197 -29.36 -1.70 -12.47
C THR A 197 -30.63 -1.29 -11.72
N PHE A 198 -30.82 -1.78 -10.52
CA PHE A 198 -32.00 -1.52 -9.71
C PHE A 198 -31.61 -0.90 -8.38
N ALA A 199 -32.49 -0.05 -7.82
CA ALA A 199 -32.34 0.52 -6.46
C ALA A 199 -33.55 0.16 -5.55
N PRO A 200 -33.82 -1.13 -5.29
CA PRO A 200 -34.97 -1.55 -4.52
C PRO A 200 -34.84 -1.25 -3.03
N TYR A 201 -36.00 -1.03 -2.37
CA TYR A 201 -36.13 -1.12 -0.92
C TYR A 201 -37.35 -1.96 -0.47
N THR A 202 -38.27 -2.23 -1.39
CA THR A 202 -39.49 -3.04 -1.16
C THR A 202 -39.85 -3.85 -2.41
N ASN A 203 -40.98 -4.57 -2.40
CA ASN A 203 -41.58 -5.29 -3.55
C ASN A 203 -40.63 -6.28 -4.26
N GLN A 204 -40.01 -7.19 -3.49
CA GLN A 204 -39.05 -8.19 -4.02
C GLN A 204 -39.58 -8.98 -5.22
N SER A 205 -40.88 -9.31 -5.25
CA SER A 205 -41.49 -10.07 -6.34
C SER A 205 -41.49 -9.31 -7.68
N PHE A 206 -41.71 -8.02 -7.67
CA PHE A 206 -41.63 -7.18 -8.85
C PHE A 206 -40.18 -7.15 -9.41
N TRP A 207 -39.24 -6.84 -8.55
CA TRP A 207 -37.83 -6.74 -8.95
C TRP A 207 -37.28 -8.08 -9.44
N ARG A 208 -37.67 -9.19 -8.81
CA ARG A 208 -37.32 -10.53 -9.29
C ARG A 208 -37.87 -10.79 -10.68
N SER A 209 -39.16 -10.52 -10.91
CA SER A 209 -39.80 -10.73 -12.19
C SER A 209 -39.17 -9.85 -13.28
N LEU A 210 -38.88 -8.60 -12.96
CA LEU A 210 -38.22 -7.67 -13.87
C LEU A 210 -36.80 -8.12 -14.23
N LYS A 211 -36.03 -8.60 -13.23
CA LYS A 211 -34.72 -9.19 -13.46
C LYS A 211 -34.79 -10.42 -14.38
N ASP A 212 -35.75 -11.30 -14.15
CA ASP A 212 -35.93 -12.50 -14.99
C ASP A 212 -36.30 -12.14 -16.44
N ASN A 213 -37.12 -11.09 -16.64
CA ASN A 213 -37.49 -10.59 -17.97
C ASN A 213 -36.32 -9.92 -18.72
N LEU A 214 -35.45 -9.21 -18.03
CA LEU A 214 -34.32 -8.48 -18.62
C LEU A 214 -33.02 -9.30 -18.67
N GLY A 215 -32.96 -10.41 -17.93
CA GLY A 215 -31.88 -11.39 -17.97
C GLY A 215 -30.52 -10.82 -17.56
N SER A 216 -29.47 -11.21 -18.27
CA SER A 216 -28.08 -10.82 -17.98
C SER A 216 -27.74 -9.35 -18.24
N ALA A 217 -28.69 -8.58 -18.73
CA ALA A 217 -28.55 -7.13 -18.86
C ALA A 217 -28.66 -6.42 -17.49
N VAL A 218 -29.37 -7.04 -16.53
CA VAL A 218 -29.36 -6.60 -15.13
C VAL A 218 -28.09 -7.12 -14.48
N ASP A 219 -27.14 -6.24 -14.26
CA ASP A 219 -25.81 -6.63 -13.78
C ASP A 219 -25.52 -6.16 -12.35
N ASN A 220 -26.33 -5.27 -11.76
CA ASN A 220 -26.20 -4.94 -10.35
C ASN A 220 -27.57 -4.56 -9.70
N ILE A 221 -27.68 -4.76 -8.38
CA ILE A 221 -28.85 -4.43 -7.58
C ILE A 221 -28.40 -3.70 -6.31
N TYR A 222 -28.67 -2.41 -6.25
CA TYR A 222 -28.29 -1.51 -5.18
C TYR A 222 -29.37 -1.45 -4.11
N LEU A 223 -29.30 -2.33 -3.13
CA LEU A 223 -30.31 -2.47 -2.09
C LEU A 223 -30.27 -1.28 -1.11
N GLN A 224 -31.33 -0.52 -1.03
CA GLN A 224 -31.46 0.54 -0.01
C GLN A 224 -31.67 -0.09 1.38
N VAL A 225 -30.73 0.21 2.32
CA VAL A 225 -30.78 -0.25 3.72
C VAL A 225 -30.83 0.98 4.65
N TYR A 226 -31.54 1.99 4.19
CA TYR A 226 -31.79 3.24 4.90
C TYR A 226 -33.20 3.71 4.63
N ASP A 227 -33.69 4.69 5.39
CA ASP A 227 -35.04 5.24 5.31
C ASP A 227 -36.12 4.14 5.25
N GLY A 228 -36.97 4.13 4.22
CA GLY A 228 -37.99 3.10 4.00
C GLY A 228 -37.45 1.67 3.92
N GLY A 229 -36.17 1.52 3.55
CA GLY A 229 -35.43 0.24 3.51
C GLY A 229 -34.62 -0.10 4.75
N ALA A 230 -34.71 0.65 5.86
CA ALA A 230 -33.83 0.51 7.04
C ALA A 230 -33.84 -0.90 7.69
N GLY A 231 -34.90 -1.69 7.47
CA GLY A 231 -35.01 -3.08 7.94
C GLY A 231 -34.54 -4.14 6.95
N ASN A 232 -34.07 -3.76 5.77
CA ASN A 232 -33.68 -4.69 4.73
C ASN A 232 -32.43 -5.50 5.13
N ASN A 233 -32.48 -6.81 4.80
CA ASN A 233 -31.38 -7.73 5.03
C ASN A 233 -30.82 -8.23 3.69
N PRO A 234 -29.54 -7.94 3.33
CA PRO A 234 -28.95 -8.36 2.07
C PRO A 234 -29.03 -9.87 1.81
N ALA A 235 -28.90 -10.72 2.82
CA ALA A 235 -28.99 -12.18 2.63
C ALA A 235 -30.39 -12.63 2.18
N SER A 236 -31.45 -12.03 2.71
CA SER A 236 -32.82 -12.35 2.27
C SER A 236 -33.08 -11.83 0.85
N TRP A 237 -32.57 -10.65 0.52
CA TRP A 237 -32.64 -10.11 -0.84
C TRP A 237 -31.84 -10.92 -1.84
N ASN A 238 -30.64 -11.40 -1.48
CA ASN A 238 -29.87 -12.34 -2.32
C ASN A 238 -30.70 -13.59 -2.68
N THR A 239 -31.38 -14.14 -1.69
CA THR A 239 -32.28 -15.30 -1.90
C THR A 239 -33.42 -14.95 -2.84
N ALA A 240 -34.10 -13.82 -2.61
CA ALA A 240 -35.21 -13.37 -3.43
C ALA A 240 -34.78 -13.08 -4.88
N MET A 241 -33.65 -12.40 -5.05
CA MET A 241 -33.13 -12.00 -6.37
C MET A 241 -32.37 -13.12 -7.10
N GLY A 242 -31.93 -14.17 -6.41
CA GLY A 242 -31.09 -15.23 -6.97
C GLY A 242 -29.73 -14.73 -7.42
N THR A 243 -29.24 -13.63 -6.83
CA THR A 243 -27.92 -13.03 -7.04
C THR A 243 -27.55 -12.18 -5.83
N THR A 244 -26.29 -11.86 -5.66
CA THR A 244 -25.85 -10.90 -4.62
C THR A 244 -26.39 -9.50 -4.91
N VAL A 245 -26.75 -8.79 -3.86
CA VAL A 245 -27.10 -7.36 -3.89
C VAL A 245 -26.02 -6.54 -3.21
N ASP A 246 -25.86 -5.29 -3.61
CA ASP A 246 -24.95 -4.32 -3.02
C ASP A 246 -25.73 -3.37 -2.10
N PRO A 247 -25.59 -3.51 -0.77
CA PRO A 247 -26.34 -2.68 0.16
C PRO A 247 -25.81 -1.25 0.20
N GLY A 248 -26.71 -0.31 0.40
CA GLY A 248 -26.39 1.11 0.55
C GLY A 248 -26.67 1.64 1.94
N LEU A 249 -25.91 2.64 2.30
CA LEU A 249 -26.02 3.39 3.54
C LEU A 249 -26.02 4.88 3.26
N TRP A 250 -26.49 5.68 4.19
CA TRP A 250 -26.48 7.14 4.07
C TRP A 250 -25.44 7.79 4.98
N SER A 251 -24.80 8.84 4.48
CA SER A 251 -23.84 9.65 5.24
C SER A 251 -24.52 10.67 6.15
N ARG A 252 -25.82 10.95 5.93
CA ARG A 252 -26.63 11.91 6.67
C ARG A 252 -28.09 11.49 6.68
N HIS A 253 -28.76 11.69 7.83
CA HIS A 253 -30.19 11.50 7.97
C HIS A 253 -30.85 12.78 8.51
N GLY A 254 -31.88 13.23 7.84
CA GLY A 254 -32.56 14.45 8.22
C GLY A 254 -31.66 15.70 8.14
N SER A 255 -31.74 16.59 9.16
CA SER A 255 -31.04 17.89 9.13
C SER A 255 -29.62 17.87 9.72
N GLY A 256 -29.19 16.77 10.34
CA GLY A 256 -27.95 16.71 11.12
C GLY A 256 -26.90 15.76 10.57
N CYS A 257 -25.64 16.22 10.53
CA CYS A 257 -24.52 15.37 10.15
C CYS A 257 -24.29 14.19 11.10
N GLY A 258 -24.66 14.32 12.39
CA GLY A 258 -24.47 13.28 13.39
C GLY A 258 -25.43 12.10 13.32
N SER A 259 -26.42 12.12 12.42
CA SER A 259 -27.47 11.09 12.33
C SER A 259 -27.23 10.09 11.19
N GLY A 260 -26.22 10.28 10.35
CA GLY A 260 -25.81 9.33 9.33
C GLY A 260 -24.69 8.38 9.81
N ASP A 261 -24.36 7.44 8.95
CA ASP A 261 -23.29 6.49 9.20
C ASP A 261 -21.91 7.12 8.93
N SER A 262 -21.00 7.08 9.90
CA SER A 262 -19.60 7.46 9.70
C SER A 262 -18.87 6.41 8.85
N PRO A 263 -17.70 6.71 8.25
CA PRO A 263 -16.91 5.72 7.51
C PRO A 263 -16.62 4.44 8.32
N ALA A 264 -16.33 4.57 9.62
CA ALA A 264 -16.11 3.42 10.50
C ALA A 264 -17.38 2.57 10.68
N THR A 265 -18.55 3.21 10.80
CA THR A 265 -19.84 2.52 10.88
C THR A 265 -20.17 1.82 9.57
N VAL A 266 -19.92 2.49 8.42
CA VAL A 266 -20.10 1.91 7.08
C VAL A 266 -19.23 0.67 6.93
N GLN A 267 -17.94 0.76 7.25
CA GLN A 267 -17.03 -0.39 7.19
C GLN A 267 -17.52 -1.57 8.04
N SER A 268 -17.93 -1.31 9.28
CA SER A 268 -18.43 -2.34 10.19
C SER A 268 -19.69 -3.03 9.65
N LYS A 269 -20.68 -2.26 9.18
CA LYS A 269 -21.92 -2.80 8.59
C LYS A 269 -21.64 -3.61 7.33
N MET A 270 -20.83 -3.08 6.41
CA MET A 270 -20.46 -3.76 5.16
C MET A 270 -19.67 -5.06 5.43
N SER A 271 -18.74 -5.06 6.38
CA SER A 271 -18.00 -6.27 6.78
C SER A 271 -18.93 -7.35 7.35
N ASN A 272 -19.91 -6.96 8.16
CA ASN A 272 -20.92 -7.89 8.67
C ASN A 272 -21.77 -8.47 7.54
N TRP A 273 -22.17 -7.69 6.56
CA TRP A 273 -22.91 -8.16 5.39
C TRP A 273 -22.03 -8.97 4.43
N LYS A 274 -20.74 -8.66 4.32
CA LYS A 274 -19.78 -9.51 3.61
C LYS A 274 -19.75 -10.91 4.22
N ALA A 275 -19.64 -11.00 5.52
CA ALA A 275 -19.61 -12.27 6.25
C ALA A 275 -20.95 -13.04 6.18
N SER A 276 -22.08 -12.34 6.29
CA SER A 276 -23.41 -12.97 6.40
C SER A 276 -24.14 -13.16 5.08
N ALA A 277 -23.86 -12.35 4.07
CA ALA A 277 -24.54 -12.34 2.77
C ALA A 277 -23.60 -12.44 1.56
N GLY A 278 -22.27 -12.40 1.76
CA GLY A 278 -21.30 -12.51 0.67
C GLY A 278 -21.33 -11.35 -0.32
N ILE A 279 -21.75 -10.13 0.13
CA ILE A 279 -21.84 -8.96 -0.76
C ILE A 279 -20.54 -8.70 -1.50
N GLY A 280 -20.64 -8.21 -2.75
CA GLY A 280 -19.49 -7.89 -3.61
C GLY A 280 -19.13 -6.41 -3.63
N GLY A 281 -20.07 -5.56 -3.24
CA GLY A 281 -19.97 -4.12 -3.27
C GLY A 281 -20.87 -3.44 -2.25
N GLY A 282 -21.02 -2.13 -2.42
CA GLY A 282 -21.92 -1.31 -1.62
C GLY A 282 -21.94 0.13 -2.12
N PHE A 283 -22.86 0.93 -1.61
CA PHE A 283 -22.96 2.31 -2.03
C PHE A 283 -23.23 3.31 -0.91
N MET A 284 -22.93 4.57 -1.19
CA MET A 284 -23.26 5.70 -0.33
C MET A 284 -24.35 6.59 -0.94
N TRP A 285 -25.33 6.85 -0.14
CA TRP A 285 -26.29 7.90 -0.30
C TRP A 285 -25.93 9.04 0.66
N LEU A 286 -25.44 10.20 0.32
CA LEU A 286 -25.37 10.82 -1.02
C LEU A 286 -24.08 11.66 -1.02
N TYR A 287 -23.40 11.86 -2.15
CA TYR A 287 -22.21 12.72 -2.28
C TYR A 287 -22.46 14.14 -1.76
N ASP A 288 -23.60 14.73 -2.11
CA ASP A 288 -24.02 16.06 -1.67
C ASP A 288 -23.98 16.20 -0.14
N ASP A 289 -24.37 15.15 0.56
CA ASP A 289 -24.40 15.11 2.02
C ASP A 289 -23.02 14.79 2.62
N ILE A 290 -22.21 13.99 1.96
CA ILE A 290 -20.79 13.80 2.33
C ILE A 290 -20.09 15.16 2.28
N GLN A 291 -20.29 15.95 1.22
CA GLN A 291 -19.68 17.27 1.11
C GLN A 291 -20.16 18.25 2.17
N LYS A 292 -21.45 18.22 2.54
CA LYS A 292 -21.98 19.05 3.64
C LYS A 292 -21.47 18.63 5.02
N CYS A 293 -21.20 17.34 5.19
CA CYS A 293 -20.81 16.72 6.46
C CYS A 293 -19.37 16.18 6.46
N TRP A 294 -18.49 16.78 5.70
CA TRP A 294 -17.13 16.33 5.47
C TRP A 294 -16.30 16.14 6.75
N SER A 295 -16.68 16.80 7.84
CA SER A 295 -16.04 16.60 9.17
C SER A 295 -16.32 15.22 9.77
N GLN A 296 -17.33 14.49 9.30
CA GLN A 296 -17.59 13.10 9.69
C GLN A 296 -16.81 12.10 8.84
N GLY A 297 -16.51 12.46 7.60
CA GLY A 297 -15.76 11.65 6.67
C GLY A 297 -15.74 12.27 5.28
N THR A 298 -14.60 12.08 4.60
CA THR A 298 -14.41 12.52 3.21
C THR A 298 -14.93 11.46 2.23
N THR A 299 -15.13 11.86 0.97
CA THR A 299 -15.49 10.94 -0.14
C THR A 299 -14.56 9.73 -0.18
N ALA A 300 -13.25 9.96 -0.04
CA ALA A 300 -12.24 8.89 -0.04
C ALA A 300 -12.35 7.95 1.18
N GLN A 301 -12.70 8.46 2.35
CA GLN A 301 -12.87 7.62 3.54
C GLN A 301 -14.09 6.71 3.44
N TYR A 302 -15.21 7.19 2.86
CA TYR A 302 -16.38 6.35 2.61
C TYR A 302 -16.12 5.28 1.55
N ALA A 303 -15.43 5.63 0.45
CA ALA A 303 -15.02 4.65 -0.56
C ALA A 303 -14.10 3.58 0.03
N ALA A 304 -13.09 3.98 0.81
CA ALA A 304 -12.17 3.08 1.48
C ALA A 304 -12.91 2.14 2.46
N ALA A 305 -13.90 2.65 3.21
CA ALA A 305 -14.70 1.86 4.14
C ALA A 305 -15.45 0.72 3.44
N ILE A 306 -16.06 0.99 2.27
CA ILE A 306 -16.73 -0.05 1.47
C ILE A 306 -15.70 -1.00 0.88
N ASN A 307 -14.70 -0.48 0.16
CA ASN A 307 -13.70 -1.29 -0.54
C ASN A 307 -13.00 -2.27 0.40
N THR A 308 -12.57 -1.80 1.57
CA THR A 308 -11.95 -2.63 2.61
C THR A 308 -12.90 -3.73 3.10
N ALA A 309 -14.16 -3.38 3.35
CA ALA A 309 -15.12 -4.33 3.89
C ALA A 309 -15.44 -5.47 2.91
N VAL A 310 -15.48 -5.20 1.60
CA VAL A 310 -15.93 -6.17 0.59
C VAL A 310 -14.79 -6.90 -0.12
N SER A 311 -13.60 -6.32 -0.23
CA SER A 311 -12.43 -6.99 -0.83
C SER A 311 -11.77 -7.99 0.11
N GLY A 312 -11.98 -7.89 1.42
CA GLY A 312 -11.21 -8.61 2.41
C GLY A 312 -9.81 -8.02 2.50
N ASN A 313 -9.62 -7.01 3.34
CA ASN A 313 -8.34 -6.32 3.49
C ASN A 313 -7.20 -7.28 3.78
N THR A 314 -6.15 -7.27 2.97
CA THR A 314 -4.91 -8.01 3.21
C THR A 314 -4.03 -7.17 4.12
N PRO A 315 -3.60 -7.68 5.29
CA PRO A 315 -2.70 -6.92 6.13
C PRO A 315 -1.43 -6.50 5.40
N PRO A 316 -0.88 -5.32 5.70
CA PRO A 316 0.35 -4.83 5.10
C PRO A 316 1.53 -5.72 5.51
N VAL A 317 2.64 -5.63 4.81
CA VAL A 317 3.89 -6.30 5.17
C VAL A 317 4.85 -5.26 5.73
N ALA A 318 5.05 -5.26 7.07
CA ALA A 318 6.06 -4.44 7.71
C ALA A 318 7.46 -4.92 7.30
N ASN A 319 8.30 -4.01 6.84
CA ASN A 319 9.69 -4.28 6.53
C ASN A 319 10.54 -3.02 6.71
N PHE A 320 11.79 -3.20 7.18
CA PHE A 320 12.73 -2.10 7.33
C PHE A 320 14.17 -2.56 7.25
N GLY A 321 15.05 -1.66 6.82
CA GLY A 321 16.49 -1.76 6.90
C GLY A 321 17.03 -0.89 8.04
N VAL A 322 18.26 -1.21 8.50
CA VAL A 322 18.96 -0.43 9.52
C VAL A 322 20.43 -0.26 9.16
N SER A 323 20.97 0.93 9.39
CA SER A 323 22.39 1.22 9.39
C SER A 323 22.80 1.74 10.77
N VAL A 324 23.95 1.26 11.27
CA VAL A 324 24.45 1.61 12.61
C VAL A 324 25.82 2.27 12.51
N SER A 325 25.98 3.40 13.21
CA SER A 325 27.26 4.08 13.39
C SER A 325 27.41 4.46 14.87
N GLY A 326 28.30 3.77 15.57
CA GLY A 326 28.46 3.92 17.02
C GLY A 326 27.17 3.60 17.77
N LEU A 327 26.67 4.54 18.55
CA LEU A 327 25.41 4.44 19.29
C LEU A 327 24.18 4.89 18.49
N THR A 328 24.36 5.32 17.23
CA THR A 328 23.28 5.81 16.38
C THR A 328 22.83 4.72 15.40
N ALA A 329 21.54 4.41 15.40
CA ALA A 329 20.89 3.58 14.39
C ALA A 329 19.96 4.46 13.53
N THR A 330 20.04 4.30 12.21
CA THR A 330 19.16 4.97 11.24
C THR A 330 18.35 3.89 10.53
N PHE A 331 17.04 4.08 10.50
CA PHE A 331 16.09 3.10 9.96
C PHE A 331 15.51 3.61 8.63
N SER A 332 15.30 2.68 7.71
CA SER A 332 14.62 2.93 6.44
C SER A 332 13.44 2.01 6.31
N ASP A 333 12.22 2.57 6.25
CA ASP A 333 11.01 1.81 6.01
C ASP A 333 10.96 1.30 4.57
N SER A 334 10.63 0.03 4.41
CA SER A 334 10.39 -0.64 3.12
C SER A 334 9.13 -1.50 3.18
N SER A 335 8.18 -1.10 4.03
CA SER A 335 6.88 -1.76 4.16
C SER A 335 6.05 -1.58 2.90
N SER A 336 5.21 -2.56 2.59
CA SER A 336 4.32 -2.57 1.44
C SER A 336 2.94 -3.09 1.81
N ASP A 337 1.97 -2.70 1.01
CA ASP A 337 0.61 -3.19 1.07
C ASP A 337 0.19 -3.59 -0.35
N SER A 338 -0.38 -4.79 -0.51
CA SER A 338 -0.68 -5.37 -1.82
C SER A 338 -2.02 -4.92 -2.40
N ASP A 339 -2.94 -4.47 -1.57
CA ASP A 339 -4.30 -4.07 -1.94
C ASP A 339 -4.70 -2.68 -1.41
N GLY A 340 -3.73 -1.94 -0.83
CA GLY A 340 -3.96 -0.60 -0.29
C GLY A 340 -2.71 0.24 -0.17
N SER A 341 -2.61 0.97 0.94
CA SER A 341 -1.48 1.84 1.26
C SER A 341 -1.22 1.89 2.77
N ILE A 342 0.03 2.14 3.16
CA ILE A 342 0.40 2.30 4.57
C ILE A 342 -0.13 3.64 5.10
N ALA A 343 -1.16 3.59 5.96
CA ALA A 343 -1.79 4.75 6.57
C ALA A 343 -1.00 5.30 7.77
N SER A 344 -0.39 4.42 8.57
CA SER A 344 0.36 4.84 9.76
C SER A 344 1.54 3.93 10.07
N ARG A 345 2.48 4.46 10.85
CA ARG A 345 3.70 3.81 11.34
C ARG A 345 3.87 4.03 12.82
N SER A 346 4.32 2.99 13.53
CA SER A 346 4.67 3.07 14.95
C SER A 346 5.95 2.27 15.20
N TRP A 347 7.02 2.96 15.56
CA TRP A 347 8.30 2.38 15.93
C TRP A 347 8.44 2.26 17.43
N THR A 348 9.03 1.16 17.89
CA THR A 348 9.59 1.01 19.22
C THR A 348 11.07 0.65 19.09
N PHE A 349 11.95 1.33 19.83
CA PHE A 349 13.40 1.15 19.65
C PHE A 349 14.02 0.18 20.67
N GLY A 350 13.21 -0.47 21.51
CA GLY A 350 13.70 -1.43 22.51
C GLY A 350 14.34 -0.80 23.76
N ASP A 351 14.41 0.52 23.83
CA ASP A 351 14.91 1.30 24.98
C ASP A 351 13.82 2.12 25.68
N GLY A 352 12.55 1.81 25.39
CA GLY A 352 11.37 2.50 25.92
C GLY A 352 10.94 3.73 25.10
N SER A 353 11.70 4.12 24.07
CA SER A 353 11.35 5.21 23.17
C SER A 353 10.70 4.72 21.87
N GLY A 354 10.04 5.61 21.14
CA GLY A 354 9.36 5.31 19.86
C GLY A 354 9.34 6.49 18.91
N SER A 355 8.77 6.26 17.70
CA SER A 355 8.61 7.27 16.65
C SER A 355 7.47 6.91 15.71
N THR A 356 6.89 7.92 15.04
CA THR A 356 5.92 7.73 13.94
C THR A 356 6.48 8.19 12.58
N ALA A 357 7.73 8.63 12.54
CA ALA A 357 8.38 9.06 11.29
C ALA A 357 8.59 7.86 10.34
N THR A 358 8.57 8.13 9.02
CA THR A 358 8.79 7.08 8.01
C THR A 358 10.20 6.46 8.14
N ASN A 359 11.23 7.30 8.25
CA ASN A 359 12.62 6.88 8.36
C ASN A 359 13.28 7.54 9.58
N PRO A 360 13.06 7.00 10.80
CA PRO A 360 13.59 7.60 12.01
C PRO A 360 15.08 7.31 12.21
N SER A 361 15.71 8.08 13.08
CA SER A 361 17.04 7.80 13.62
C SER A 361 16.97 7.78 15.16
N ARG A 362 17.71 6.87 15.80
CA ARG A 362 17.80 6.77 17.26
C ARG A 362 19.24 6.78 17.72
N VAL A 363 19.53 7.61 18.71
CA VAL A 363 20.79 7.58 19.46
C VAL A 363 20.53 6.87 20.79
N TYR A 364 21.17 5.73 21.00
CA TYR A 364 21.03 4.94 22.23
C TYR A 364 21.98 5.44 23.32
N ALA A 365 21.55 5.33 24.56
CA ALA A 365 22.34 5.80 25.71
C ALA A 365 23.56 4.89 26.01
N SER A 366 23.50 3.62 25.63
CA SER A 366 24.57 2.64 25.85
C SER A 366 24.67 1.63 24.71
N ALA A 367 25.83 1.04 24.58
CA ALA A 367 26.03 -0.11 23.69
C ALA A 367 25.20 -1.31 24.15
N GLY A 368 24.61 -2.03 23.20
CA GLY A 368 23.78 -3.19 23.52
C GLY A 368 23.01 -3.71 22.32
N ASN A 369 22.21 -4.74 22.57
CA ASN A 369 21.25 -5.30 21.64
C ASN A 369 19.87 -4.78 22.02
N TYR A 370 19.16 -4.21 21.04
CA TYR A 370 17.83 -3.65 21.21
C TYR A 370 16.88 -4.30 20.23
N ASP A 371 15.74 -4.77 20.71
CA ASP A 371 14.69 -5.31 19.85
C ASP A 371 13.85 -4.16 19.32
N VAL A 372 14.09 -3.81 18.07
CA VAL A 372 13.39 -2.73 17.39
C VAL A 372 12.22 -3.31 16.62
N SER A 373 11.03 -2.70 16.82
CA SER A 373 9.81 -3.12 16.12
C SER A 373 9.24 -1.95 15.31
N LEU A 374 8.79 -2.27 14.10
CA LEU A 374 7.96 -1.41 13.27
C LEU A 374 6.59 -2.07 13.12
N THR A 375 5.55 -1.38 13.60
CA THR A 375 4.16 -1.71 13.29
C THR A 375 3.67 -0.75 12.22
N VAL A 376 3.16 -1.28 11.12
CA VAL A 376 2.47 -0.51 10.08
C VAL A 376 1.00 -0.90 10.05
N THR A 377 0.14 0.10 9.83
CA THR A 377 -1.30 -0.08 9.65
C THR A 377 -1.67 0.45 8.28
N ASP A 378 -2.45 -0.31 7.53
CA ASP A 378 -2.93 0.08 6.21
C ASP A 378 -4.14 1.02 6.27
N ASN A 379 -4.59 1.48 5.10
CA ASN A 379 -5.79 2.30 4.97
C ASN A 379 -7.10 1.52 5.25
N GLY A 380 -7.03 0.19 5.35
CA GLY A 380 -8.13 -0.69 5.74
C GLY A 380 -8.18 -0.99 7.24
N GLY A 381 -7.18 -0.53 8.01
CA GLY A 381 -7.10 -0.69 9.47
C GLY A 381 -6.44 -1.99 9.92
N ALA A 382 -6.01 -2.89 9.00
CA ALA A 382 -5.22 -4.05 9.38
C ALA A 382 -3.76 -3.66 9.64
N SER A 383 -3.09 -4.41 10.51
CA SER A 383 -1.73 -4.09 10.93
C SER A 383 -0.81 -5.29 10.85
N HIS A 384 0.47 -5.03 10.61
CA HIS A 384 1.54 -6.01 10.69
C HIS A 384 2.74 -5.42 11.41
N THR A 385 3.46 -6.26 12.17
CA THR A 385 4.65 -5.85 12.93
C THR A 385 5.85 -6.69 12.52
N LYS A 386 6.97 -6.02 12.26
CA LYS A 386 8.29 -6.64 12.12
C LYS A 386 9.15 -6.25 13.31
N THR A 387 9.79 -7.24 13.94
CA THR A 387 10.79 -7.03 14.99
C THR A 387 12.15 -7.54 14.52
N GLN A 388 13.20 -6.78 14.82
CA GLN A 388 14.58 -7.13 14.52
C GLN A 388 15.50 -6.68 15.64
N THR A 389 16.40 -7.54 16.10
CA THR A 389 17.44 -7.16 17.06
C THR A 389 18.50 -6.30 16.36
N VAL A 390 18.74 -5.12 16.88
CA VAL A 390 19.72 -4.14 16.40
C VAL A 390 20.83 -4.00 17.44
N SER A 391 22.06 -4.31 17.03
CA SER A 391 23.24 -4.17 17.89
C SER A 391 23.87 -2.79 17.66
N VAL A 392 23.85 -1.93 18.66
CA VAL A 392 24.50 -0.61 18.62
C VAL A 392 25.67 -0.57 19.56
N GLY A 393 26.66 0.28 19.25
CA GLY A 393 27.89 0.37 20.04
C GLY A 393 28.76 -0.91 19.96
N SER A 394 28.47 -1.82 19.02
CA SER A 394 29.37 -2.94 18.70
C SER A 394 30.61 -2.48 17.94
N GLY A 395 30.66 -1.22 17.52
CA GLY A 395 31.91 -0.52 17.32
C GLY A 395 32.52 -0.25 18.71
N TYR A 396 33.30 -1.15 19.18
CA TYR A 396 34.03 -1.06 20.46
C TYR A 396 34.62 0.32 20.63
N ILE A 397 34.32 0.97 21.78
CA ILE A 397 34.96 2.24 22.13
C ILE A 397 36.48 1.99 22.08
N ASN A 398 37.19 2.69 21.21
CA ASN A 398 38.65 2.66 21.26
C ASN A 398 39.10 3.42 22.50
N LEU A 399 39.43 2.68 23.56
CA LEU A 399 39.83 3.24 24.85
C LEU A 399 41.14 4.03 24.74
N ALA A 400 41.92 3.81 23.66
CA ALA A 400 43.18 4.51 23.39
C ALA A 400 42.99 5.82 22.63
N LEU A 401 41.78 6.10 22.05
CA LEU A 401 41.53 7.26 21.20
C LEU A 401 41.88 8.57 21.92
N ASN A 402 42.81 9.35 21.36
CA ASN A 402 43.30 10.63 21.87
C ASN A 402 43.84 10.55 23.31
N LYS A 403 44.27 9.40 23.77
CA LYS A 403 44.88 9.24 25.09
C LYS A 403 46.35 9.63 25.08
N PRO A 404 46.92 10.01 26.24
CA PRO A 404 48.35 10.25 26.35
C PRO A 404 49.15 9.02 25.90
N ALA A 405 50.04 9.23 24.93
CA ALA A 405 50.89 8.18 24.38
C ALA A 405 52.37 8.63 24.44
N THR A 406 53.21 7.70 24.85
CA THR A 406 54.68 7.84 24.91
C THR A 406 55.31 6.70 24.13
N GLY A 407 56.55 6.84 23.71
CA GLY A 407 57.23 5.79 22.96
C GLY A 407 58.73 6.06 22.75
N SER A 408 59.35 5.18 22.00
CA SER A 408 60.71 5.37 21.52
C SER A 408 60.86 6.65 20.75
N THR A 409 62.08 7.15 20.57
CA THR A 409 62.38 8.37 19.81
C THR A 409 61.71 8.29 18.41
N ALA A 410 60.91 9.31 18.10
CA ALA A 410 60.20 9.40 16.80
C ALA A 410 61.21 9.69 15.68
N CYS A 411 60.87 9.22 14.43
CA CYS A 411 61.68 9.47 13.23
C CYS A 411 61.80 10.96 12.96
N ASN A 412 60.75 11.72 13.28
CA ASN A 412 60.72 13.19 13.16
C ASN A 412 59.64 13.76 14.11
N SER A 413 59.56 15.08 14.17
CA SER A 413 58.63 15.78 15.08
C SER A 413 57.15 15.64 14.75
N SER A 414 56.78 15.17 13.56
CA SER A 414 55.39 14.97 13.15
C SER A 414 54.90 13.52 13.31
N GLU A 415 55.79 12.53 13.43
CA GLU A 415 55.47 11.10 13.52
C GLU A 415 55.55 10.56 14.97
N THR A 416 54.93 11.29 15.89
CA THR A 416 55.02 11.05 17.33
C THR A 416 54.09 9.90 17.80
N PRO A 417 54.29 9.34 19.02
CA PRO A 417 53.39 8.32 19.59
C PRO A 417 51.91 8.69 19.59
N ALA A 418 51.55 9.98 19.75
CA ALA A 418 50.20 10.47 19.75
C ALA A 418 49.48 10.26 18.40
N LYS A 419 50.22 10.16 17.30
CA LYS A 419 49.67 9.85 15.98
C LYS A 419 49.09 8.45 15.85
N ALA A 420 49.58 7.51 16.62
CA ALA A 420 49.10 6.12 16.62
C ALA A 420 47.84 5.91 17.48
N VAL A 421 47.24 6.97 18.04
CA VAL A 421 46.03 6.90 18.86
C VAL A 421 45.05 8.06 18.52
N ASN A 422 45.18 8.63 17.35
CA ASN A 422 44.37 9.78 16.92
C ASN A 422 43.07 9.41 16.16
N GLY A 423 42.84 8.11 15.91
CA GLY A 423 41.68 7.57 15.21
C GLY A 423 41.75 7.67 13.68
N SER A 424 42.93 8.07 13.11
CA SER A 424 43.11 8.28 11.68
C SER A 424 44.15 7.34 11.08
N VAL A 425 43.99 6.96 9.84
CA VAL A 425 44.98 6.32 8.97
C VAL A 425 45.13 7.03 7.63
N SER A 426 44.42 8.16 7.45
CA SER A 426 44.26 8.85 6.15
C SER A 426 45.02 10.18 6.06
N GLY A 427 45.76 10.55 7.08
CA GLY A 427 46.53 11.80 7.13
C GLY A 427 47.86 11.76 6.37
N GLY A 428 48.08 10.75 5.56
CA GLY A 428 49.31 10.56 4.75
C GLY A 428 50.50 10.01 5.54
N GLY A 429 51.68 10.03 4.93
CA GLY A 429 52.87 9.38 5.46
C GLY A 429 53.37 9.89 6.83
N THR A 430 52.87 11.00 7.33
CA THR A 430 53.21 11.55 8.65
C THR A 430 52.15 11.30 9.71
N ASP A 431 51.04 10.63 9.36
CA ASP A 431 49.93 10.33 10.28
C ASP A 431 50.12 8.96 10.96
N LYS A 432 51.31 8.76 11.52
CA LYS A 432 51.73 7.51 12.18
C LYS A 432 52.76 7.76 13.28
N PHE A 433 52.92 6.81 14.17
CA PHE A 433 54.13 6.68 14.99
C PHE A 433 55.22 5.98 14.17
N CYS A 434 56.36 6.65 13.99
CA CYS A 434 57.57 6.08 13.40
C CYS A 434 58.72 6.11 14.40
N SER A 435 59.53 5.01 14.42
CA SER A 435 60.77 5.00 15.21
C SER A 435 61.82 4.13 14.53
N LEU A 436 63.09 4.60 14.55
CA LEU A 436 64.26 3.87 14.06
C LEU A 436 64.99 3.13 15.18
N THR A 437 64.47 3.12 16.40
CA THR A 437 65.04 2.41 17.54
C THR A 437 64.89 0.90 17.35
N SER A 438 65.94 0.12 17.50
CA SER A 438 65.97 -1.32 17.22
C SER A 438 65.00 -2.16 18.07
N ALA A 439 64.60 -1.71 19.22
CA ALA A 439 63.55 -2.29 20.07
C ALA A 439 62.54 -1.20 20.42
N SER A 440 61.81 -0.75 19.41
CA SER A 440 60.87 0.35 19.58
C SER A 440 59.62 -0.03 20.36
N TRP A 441 59.05 0.92 21.05
CA TRP A 441 57.84 0.72 21.83
C TRP A 441 56.92 1.92 21.76
N LEU A 442 55.63 1.67 21.97
CA LEU A 442 54.55 2.65 22.10
C LEU A 442 53.72 2.29 23.34
N GLN A 443 53.54 3.21 24.28
CA GLN A 443 52.73 3.01 25.47
C GLN A 443 51.60 4.06 25.54
N VAL A 444 50.40 3.58 25.85
CA VAL A 444 49.19 4.42 26.02
C VAL A 444 48.77 4.36 27.48
N ASP A 445 48.46 5.53 28.08
CA ASP A 445 47.80 5.68 29.38
C ASP A 445 46.30 5.90 29.16
N LEU A 446 45.46 4.92 29.47
CA LEU A 446 43.98 5.00 29.32
C LEU A 446 43.35 5.99 30.31
N GLY A 447 44.15 6.59 31.26
CA GLY A 447 43.70 7.56 32.26
C GLY A 447 43.20 6.91 33.57
N SER A 448 42.55 5.76 33.48
CA SER A 448 42.08 4.96 34.61
C SER A 448 42.16 3.49 34.28
N VAL A 449 42.02 2.63 35.27
CA VAL A 449 41.93 1.18 35.04
C VAL A 449 40.61 0.90 34.27
N GLN A 450 40.75 0.25 33.11
CA GLN A 450 39.66 -0.16 32.21
C GLN A 450 39.68 -1.70 32.06
N THR A 451 38.53 -2.25 31.67
CA THR A 451 38.46 -3.64 31.25
C THR A 451 38.79 -3.75 29.76
N VAL A 452 39.93 -4.34 29.42
CA VAL A 452 40.42 -4.51 28.05
C VAL A 452 40.14 -5.92 27.59
N ARG A 453 39.68 -6.06 26.32
CA ARG A 453 39.28 -7.35 25.71
C ARG A 453 39.97 -7.62 24.38
N SER A 454 40.44 -6.60 23.68
CA SER A 454 41.15 -6.77 22.41
C SER A 454 41.98 -5.55 22.04
N PHE A 455 42.90 -5.77 21.09
CA PHE A 455 43.78 -4.76 20.52
C PHE A 455 43.69 -4.83 18.99
N THR A 456 43.72 -3.70 18.31
CA THR A 456 43.90 -3.63 16.86
C THR A 456 45.12 -2.77 16.56
N VAL A 457 46.07 -3.31 15.82
CA VAL A 457 47.27 -2.57 15.34
C VAL A 457 47.13 -2.37 13.84
N LYS A 458 47.14 -1.13 13.40
CA LYS A 458 47.14 -0.76 11.97
C LYS A 458 48.56 -0.38 11.59
N HIS A 459 49.12 -1.18 10.69
CA HIS A 459 50.50 -1.11 10.24
C HIS A 459 50.68 -0.22 9.02
N ALA A 460 51.86 -0.13 8.42
CA ALA A 460 52.23 0.69 7.27
C ALA A 460 51.23 0.59 6.11
N GLY A 461 50.84 -0.63 5.73
CA GLY A 461 49.91 -0.86 4.62
C GLY A 461 48.46 -0.34 4.88
N ALA A 462 48.06 -0.17 6.14
CA ALA A 462 46.78 0.42 6.50
C ALA A 462 46.75 1.93 6.21
N GLY A 463 47.88 2.61 6.27
CA GLY A 463 48.06 4.01 5.94
C GLY A 463 48.44 4.28 4.47
N GLY A 464 48.37 3.24 3.61
CA GLY A 464 48.70 3.35 2.19
C GLY A 464 50.16 3.20 1.83
N GLU A 465 51.04 2.88 2.79
CA GLU A 465 52.43 2.54 2.52
C GLU A 465 52.58 1.08 2.04
N SER A 466 53.77 0.65 1.64
CA SER A 466 54.03 -0.71 1.22
C SER A 466 53.71 -1.71 2.35
N SER A 467 53.00 -2.78 2.05
CA SER A 467 52.72 -3.88 3.00
C SER A 467 54.01 -4.62 3.44
N THR A 468 55.09 -4.50 2.71
CA THR A 468 56.42 -5.05 3.13
C THR A 468 57.01 -4.29 4.33
N TRP A 469 56.49 -3.09 4.63
CA TRP A 469 56.83 -2.30 5.82
C TRP A 469 55.92 -2.54 7.01
N ASN A 470 54.95 -3.46 6.89
CA ASN A 470 54.13 -3.84 8.03
C ASN A 470 55.01 -4.43 9.15
N THR A 471 54.72 -4.04 10.39
CA THR A 471 55.41 -4.59 11.57
C THR A 471 55.28 -6.11 11.61
N LYS A 472 56.43 -6.81 11.57
CA LYS A 472 56.48 -8.26 11.46
C LYS A 472 56.29 -8.98 12.78
N ALA A 473 56.98 -8.51 13.84
CA ALA A 473 56.86 -9.15 15.14
C ALA A 473 56.78 -8.12 16.26
N PHE A 474 55.88 -8.38 17.21
CA PHE A 474 55.61 -7.50 18.34
C PHE A 474 54.94 -8.24 19.49
N THR A 475 54.99 -7.62 20.68
CA THR A 475 54.20 -8.04 21.86
C THR A 475 53.32 -6.89 22.31
N ILE A 476 52.14 -7.22 22.90
CA ILE A 476 51.33 -6.23 23.59
C ILE A 476 51.28 -6.62 25.06
N GLN A 477 51.60 -5.65 25.90
CA GLN A 477 51.63 -5.79 27.34
C GLN A 477 50.58 -4.92 28.01
N THR A 478 50.05 -5.41 29.13
CA THR A 478 49.05 -4.70 29.94
C THR A 478 49.56 -4.54 31.36
N SER A 479 49.21 -3.39 31.97
CA SER A 479 49.56 -3.12 33.38
C SER A 479 48.46 -2.22 34.01
N SER A 480 48.14 -2.47 35.27
CA SER A 480 47.23 -1.60 36.06
C SER A 480 47.97 -0.45 36.76
N ASN A 481 49.28 -0.58 37.00
CA ASN A 481 50.10 0.34 37.80
C ASN A 481 51.31 0.95 37.07
N GLY A 482 51.60 0.51 35.83
CA GLY A 482 52.73 0.96 35.02
C GLY A 482 54.08 0.34 35.38
N THR A 483 54.15 -0.53 36.38
CA THR A 483 55.39 -1.16 36.85
C THR A 483 55.39 -2.68 36.67
N SER A 484 54.27 -3.36 36.93
CA SER A 484 54.08 -4.79 36.76
C SER A 484 53.34 -5.05 35.47
N TRP A 485 53.93 -5.86 34.57
CA TRP A 485 53.42 -6.07 33.21
C TRP A 485 53.12 -7.54 32.95
N SER A 486 52.01 -7.81 32.28
CA SER A 486 51.69 -9.11 31.67
C SER A 486 51.70 -8.99 30.14
N THR A 487 52.00 -10.10 29.46
CA THR A 487 52.10 -10.11 27.97
C THR A 487 51.02 -11.02 27.38
N PRO A 488 49.78 -10.51 27.22
CA PRO A 488 48.69 -11.33 26.70
C PRO A 488 48.77 -11.58 25.18
N VAL A 489 49.56 -10.81 24.42
CA VAL A 489 49.71 -10.97 22.98
C VAL A 489 51.19 -11.07 22.58
N THR A 490 51.52 -12.08 21.79
CA THR A 490 52.82 -12.24 21.13
C THR A 490 52.61 -12.61 19.67
N VAL A 491 53.16 -11.81 18.76
CA VAL A 491 53.06 -11.97 17.31
C VAL A 491 54.48 -12.11 16.73
N THR A 492 54.74 -13.17 15.96
CA THR A 492 56.08 -13.48 15.42
C THR A 492 56.18 -13.27 13.91
N ASN A 493 55.06 -13.30 13.17
CA ASN A 493 55.03 -13.16 11.72
C ASN A 493 53.73 -12.54 11.21
N ASN A 494 53.52 -11.25 11.49
CA ASN A 494 52.35 -10.52 10.95
C ASN A 494 52.64 -10.10 9.51
N THR A 495 51.71 -10.38 8.61
CA THR A 495 51.69 -9.88 7.21
C THR A 495 50.52 -8.96 6.91
N ALA A 496 49.55 -8.87 7.82
CA ALA A 496 48.33 -8.10 7.62
C ALA A 496 48.57 -6.59 7.75
N ASN A 497 47.84 -5.80 7.00
CA ASN A 497 47.85 -4.32 7.10
C ASN A 497 47.20 -3.85 8.41
N ALA A 498 46.23 -4.60 8.92
CA ALA A 498 45.65 -4.42 10.26
C ALA A 498 45.49 -5.79 10.92
N SER A 499 45.93 -5.91 12.17
CA SER A 499 45.83 -7.14 12.93
C SER A 499 45.08 -6.94 14.25
N THR A 500 44.08 -7.81 14.52
CA THR A 500 43.25 -7.75 15.73
C THR A 500 43.52 -8.95 16.61
N HIS A 501 43.69 -8.72 17.91
CA HIS A 501 44.09 -9.73 18.90
C HIS A 501 43.10 -9.66 20.08
N SER A 502 42.29 -10.71 20.26
CA SER A 502 41.36 -10.84 21.38
C SER A 502 42.08 -11.47 22.58
N ILE A 503 41.74 -11.01 23.77
CA ILE A 503 42.25 -11.53 25.04
C ILE A 503 41.09 -11.79 26.03
N SER A 504 41.34 -12.55 27.08
CA SER A 504 40.41 -12.59 28.22
C SER A 504 40.30 -11.21 28.85
N ALA A 505 39.08 -10.85 29.32
CA ALA A 505 38.85 -9.58 29.96
C ALA A 505 39.91 -9.29 31.06
N THR A 506 40.69 -8.23 30.86
CA THR A 506 41.83 -7.90 31.71
C THR A 506 41.73 -6.46 32.20
N SER A 507 41.90 -6.21 33.49
CA SER A 507 41.96 -4.88 34.08
C SER A 507 43.31 -4.22 33.82
N ALA A 508 43.35 -3.11 33.06
CA ALA A 508 44.59 -2.42 32.75
C ALA A 508 44.35 -0.90 32.61
N ARG A 509 45.34 -0.11 33.00
CA ARG A 509 45.39 1.34 32.69
C ARG A 509 46.46 1.65 31.64
N TYR A 510 47.58 0.92 31.66
CA TYR A 510 48.67 1.14 30.73
C TYR A 510 48.76 -0.03 29.74
N ILE A 511 48.85 0.31 28.47
CA ILE A 511 48.99 -0.66 27.37
C ILE A 511 50.25 -0.34 26.61
N LYS A 512 51.11 -1.35 26.39
CA LYS A 512 52.40 -1.17 25.73
C LYS A 512 52.55 -2.11 24.54
N LEU A 513 52.78 -1.57 23.38
CA LEU A 513 53.18 -2.30 22.17
C LEU A 513 54.71 -2.27 22.08
N ASN A 514 55.35 -3.42 22.12
CA ASN A 514 56.78 -3.54 21.93
C ASN A 514 57.06 -4.21 20.58
N VAL A 515 57.78 -3.55 19.71
CA VAL A 515 58.12 -4.07 18.38
C VAL A 515 59.48 -4.78 18.47
N THR A 516 59.50 -6.06 18.11
CA THR A 516 60.69 -6.90 18.10
C THR A 516 61.31 -7.07 16.71
N THR A 517 60.47 -6.97 15.65
CA THR A 517 60.93 -6.94 14.25
C THR A 517 60.11 -5.91 13.50
N PRO A 518 60.71 -4.77 13.08
CA PRO A 518 59.97 -3.62 12.53
C PRO A 518 59.23 -3.89 11.23
N THR A 519 59.82 -4.66 10.30
CA THR A 519 59.24 -4.81 8.94
C THR A 519 59.44 -6.22 8.40
N GLN A 520 58.79 -6.52 7.28
CA GLN A 520 58.92 -7.78 6.54
C GLN A 520 60.20 -7.85 5.73
N ASN A 521 60.69 -6.73 5.24
CA ASN A 521 61.80 -6.63 4.29
C ASN A 521 63.14 -6.20 4.92
N GLY A 522 63.23 -6.06 6.24
CA GLY A 522 64.41 -5.67 6.94
C GLY A 522 64.67 -4.14 7.07
N ASP A 523 63.76 -3.32 6.65
CA ASP A 523 63.75 -1.88 6.95
C ASP A 523 63.66 -1.66 8.45
N PRO A 524 64.54 -0.82 9.07
CA PRO A 524 64.61 -0.70 10.53
C PRO A 524 63.50 0.16 11.14
N ALA A 525 62.67 0.81 10.37
CA ALA A 525 61.67 1.73 10.88
C ALA A 525 60.39 1.04 11.28
N THR A 526 60.02 1.16 12.53
CA THR A 526 58.66 0.85 13.02
C THR A 526 57.67 1.87 12.48
N ARG A 527 56.50 1.42 11.98
CA ARG A 527 55.42 2.28 11.46
C ARG A 527 54.10 1.77 11.97
N ILE A 528 53.48 2.52 12.92
CA ILE A 528 52.16 2.22 13.50
C ILE A 528 51.26 3.39 13.19
N TYR A 529 50.24 3.16 12.33
CA TYR A 529 49.25 4.16 11.97
C TYR A 529 48.17 4.35 13.02
N GLU A 530 47.71 3.24 13.61
CA GLU A 530 46.74 3.31 14.70
C GLU A 530 46.89 2.11 15.63
N PHE A 531 46.77 2.35 16.94
CA PHE A 531 46.75 1.33 17.99
C PHE A 531 45.48 1.50 18.81
N GLU A 532 44.49 0.67 18.52
CA GLU A 532 43.21 0.66 19.20
C GLU A 532 43.22 -0.32 20.35
N VAL A 533 42.58 0.06 21.47
CA VAL A 533 42.39 -0.75 22.68
C VAL A 533 40.90 -0.82 22.97
N ARG A 534 40.38 -2.02 23.17
CA ARG A 534 38.95 -2.24 23.32
C ARG A 534 38.59 -3.12 24.51
#